data_8e1c949a6f17c9dbb66636ca9bc32038
#
_entry.id   8e1c949a6f17c9dbb66636ca9bc32038
#
_cell.length_a   1.000
_cell.length_b   1.000
_cell.length_c   1.000
_cell.angle_alpha   90.00
_cell.angle_beta   90.00
_cell.angle_gamma   90.00
#
_symmetry.space_group_name_H-M   'P 1'
#
loop_
_entity.id
_entity.type
_entity.pdbx_description
1 polymer ?
#
loop_
_entity_poly.entity_id
_entity_poly.type
_entity_poly.pdbx_seq_one_letter_code
_entity_poly.pdbx_strand_id
1 'polypeptide(L)'
;MAYHKGQSGGLSPATRITQEIIARLEAGTKPWIKPWRGVPVSRPLRACGIPYRGMNVFWLWMVADMCGYASPFWMTYNQAKSLGAQVRKGEKSTIAIFYKSYTKEVEAPDTGEKTDEARRVLKAYPVFNADQVEGLPERFHPAATLELVQPEGREAELDAFFAAIPVNLRHQGCEAYYEPTADRVTMPPTSLFSGFDHYYATLA
;
A
#
# COMPACT_ATOMS: atom_id res chain seq x y z
N MET A 1 -41.09 -11.46 -7.01
CA MET A 1 -40.81 -10.05 -6.61
C MET A 1 -39.38 -9.72 -6.99
N ALA A 2 -39.20 -8.93 -8.06
CA ALA A 2 -37.88 -8.53 -8.55
C ALA A 2 -37.32 -7.42 -7.65
N TYR A 3 -36.20 -7.68 -7.02
CA TYR A 3 -35.46 -6.68 -6.27
C TYR A 3 -34.75 -5.74 -7.25
N HIS A 4 -35.35 -4.60 -7.52
CA HIS A 4 -34.68 -3.50 -8.20
C HIS A 4 -33.59 -2.97 -7.31
N LYS A 5 -32.34 -3.27 -7.65
CA LYS A 5 -31.15 -2.71 -7.05
C LYS A 5 -31.01 -1.26 -7.55
N GLY A 6 -31.39 -0.31 -6.70
CA GLY A 6 -31.21 1.11 -6.96
C GLY A 6 -29.74 1.39 -7.33
N GLN A 7 -29.51 1.88 -8.53
CA GLN A 7 -28.26 2.52 -8.93
C GLN A 7 -28.20 3.85 -8.17
N SER A 8 -27.53 3.85 -7.03
CA SER A 8 -27.05 5.11 -6.43
C SER A 8 -26.03 5.69 -7.41
N GLY A 9 -26.30 6.87 -7.94
CA GLY A 9 -25.50 7.58 -8.95
C GLY A 9 -24.12 8.06 -8.46
N GLY A 10 -23.40 7.23 -7.71
CA GLY A 10 -22.03 7.47 -7.26
C GLY A 10 -21.03 6.83 -8.22
N LEU A 11 -19.89 7.50 -8.39
CA LEU A 11 -18.75 7.00 -9.16
C LEU A 11 -18.34 5.60 -8.69
N SER A 12 -17.92 4.74 -9.65
CA SER A 12 -17.40 3.41 -9.29
C SER A 12 -16.21 3.51 -8.34
N PRO A 13 -15.97 2.52 -7.47
CA PRO A 13 -14.82 2.52 -6.57
C PRO A 13 -13.49 2.70 -7.30
N ALA A 14 -13.35 2.08 -8.47
CA ALA A 14 -12.17 2.23 -9.32
C ALA A 14 -12.03 3.67 -9.81
N THR A 15 -13.11 4.28 -10.29
CA THR A 15 -13.11 5.66 -10.76
C THR A 15 -12.73 6.64 -9.64
N ARG A 16 -13.24 6.44 -8.42
CA ARG A 16 -12.91 7.28 -7.27
C ARG A 16 -11.43 7.22 -6.93
N ILE A 17 -10.84 6.03 -6.87
CA ILE A 17 -9.41 5.85 -6.61
C ILE A 17 -8.58 6.50 -7.73
N THR A 18 -8.96 6.28 -8.98
CA THR A 18 -8.26 6.86 -10.13
C THR A 18 -8.29 8.39 -10.09
N GLN A 19 -9.44 8.99 -9.82
CA GLN A 19 -9.56 10.44 -9.71
C GLN A 19 -8.71 11.02 -8.58
N GLU A 20 -8.64 10.36 -7.43
CA GLU A 20 -7.81 10.79 -6.31
C GLU A 20 -6.32 10.72 -6.66
N ILE A 21 -5.89 9.68 -7.38
CA ILE A 21 -4.52 9.56 -7.89
C ILE A 21 -4.21 10.67 -8.89
N ILE A 22 -5.11 10.93 -9.84
CA ILE A 22 -4.94 11.99 -10.85
C ILE A 22 -4.82 13.35 -10.18
N ALA A 23 -5.73 13.69 -9.27
CA ALA A 23 -5.72 14.96 -8.56
C ALA A 23 -4.38 15.22 -7.82
N ARG A 24 -3.76 14.16 -7.31
CA ARG A 24 -2.43 14.26 -6.66
C ARG A 24 -1.30 14.45 -7.63
N LEU A 25 -1.35 13.75 -8.76
CA LEU A 25 -0.38 13.94 -9.84
C LEU A 25 -0.42 15.38 -10.35
N GLU A 26 -1.61 15.92 -10.54
CA GLU A 26 -1.83 17.30 -10.95
C GLU A 26 -1.36 18.31 -9.89
N ALA A 27 -1.48 17.98 -8.61
CA ALA A 27 -0.93 18.77 -7.51
C ALA A 27 0.60 18.63 -7.37
N GLY A 28 1.27 17.91 -8.28
CA GLY A 28 2.72 17.72 -8.26
C GLY A 28 3.21 16.69 -7.23
N THR A 29 2.30 16.01 -6.54
CA THR A 29 2.66 14.94 -5.62
C THR A 29 2.76 13.64 -6.39
N LYS A 30 3.95 13.06 -6.43
CA LYS A 30 4.12 11.71 -7.00
C LYS A 30 3.63 10.69 -5.97
N PRO A 31 2.46 10.06 -6.14
CA PRO A 31 1.86 9.20 -5.11
C PRO A 31 2.64 7.90 -4.85
N TRP A 32 3.64 7.58 -5.67
CA TRP A 32 4.54 6.45 -5.52
C TRP A 32 5.93 6.84 -4.97
N ILE A 33 6.20 8.12 -4.75
CA ILE A 33 7.39 8.49 -3.98
C ILE A 33 7.09 8.19 -2.53
N LYS A 34 7.69 7.12 -2.05
CA LYS A 34 7.67 6.76 -0.66
C LYS A 34 8.36 7.88 0.13
N PRO A 35 7.71 8.55 1.06
CA PRO A 35 8.40 9.42 2.00
C PRO A 35 9.21 8.53 2.94
N TRP A 36 10.48 8.36 2.64
CA TRP A 36 11.40 7.53 3.41
C TRP A 36 11.86 8.26 4.67
N ARG A 37 10.96 8.62 5.54
CA ARG A 37 11.30 9.15 6.85
C ARG A 37 10.98 8.11 7.93
N GLY A 38 11.96 7.27 8.22
CA GLY A 38 12.15 6.72 9.57
C GLY A 38 11.22 5.62 10.07
N VAL A 39 10.16 5.21 9.36
CA VAL A 39 9.33 4.08 9.79
C VAL A 39 9.39 2.99 8.72
N PRO A 40 9.68 1.72 9.08
CA PRO A 40 9.56 0.62 8.14
C PRO A 40 8.12 0.60 7.64
N VAL A 41 7.89 0.98 6.38
CA VAL A 41 6.55 0.96 5.81
C VAL A 41 6.17 -0.50 5.63
N SER A 42 5.56 -1.06 6.64
CA SER A 42 5.00 -2.39 6.57
C SER A 42 3.82 -2.38 5.59
N ARG A 43 3.66 -3.49 4.89
CA ARG A 43 2.55 -3.70 3.97
C ARG A 43 1.23 -3.51 4.72
N PRO A 44 0.20 -2.84 4.15
CA PRO A 44 -1.10 -2.74 4.80
C PRO A 44 -1.64 -4.13 5.17
N LEU A 45 -2.03 -4.29 6.42
CA LEU A 45 -2.49 -5.53 7.01
C LEU A 45 -3.98 -5.45 7.32
N ARG A 46 -4.68 -6.57 7.15
CA ARG A 46 -6.03 -6.75 7.67
C ARG A 46 -6.00 -6.95 9.19
N ALA A 47 -7.11 -6.80 9.87
CA ALA A 47 -7.22 -7.05 11.31
C ALA A 47 -6.71 -8.45 11.75
N CYS A 48 -6.76 -9.43 10.86
CA CYS A 48 -6.24 -10.79 11.10
C CYS A 48 -4.73 -10.94 10.80
N GLY A 49 -4.02 -9.86 10.44
CA GLY A 49 -2.59 -9.89 10.13
C GLY A 49 -2.25 -10.29 8.68
N ILE A 50 -3.26 -10.67 7.87
CA ILE A 50 -3.02 -11.02 6.46
C ILE A 50 -2.80 -9.74 5.65
N PRO A 51 -1.71 -9.66 4.85
CA PRO A 51 -1.45 -8.50 4.03
C PRO A 51 -2.52 -8.27 2.95
N TYR A 52 -2.80 -7.01 2.67
CA TYR A 52 -3.54 -6.63 1.46
C TYR A 52 -2.72 -6.93 0.21
N ARG A 53 -3.41 -7.04 -0.95
CA ARG A 53 -2.79 -7.36 -2.24
C ARG A 53 -3.29 -6.41 -3.33
N GLY A 54 -2.52 -6.35 -4.42
CA GLY A 54 -2.87 -5.55 -5.60
C GLY A 54 -3.03 -4.06 -5.29
N MET A 55 -3.98 -3.40 -5.95
CA MET A 55 -4.24 -1.96 -5.83
C MET A 55 -4.51 -1.49 -4.39
N ASN A 56 -5.06 -2.36 -3.52
CA ASN A 56 -5.29 -2.00 -2.13
C ASN A 56 -4.00 -1.66 -1.38
N VAL A 57 -2.89 -2.30 -1.72
CA VAL A 57 -1.60 -2.01 -1.07
C VAL A 57 -1.20 -0.57 -1.33
N PHE A 58 -1.19 -0.19 -2.59
CA PHE A 58 -0.83 1.15 -3.02
C PHE A 58 -1.81 2.21 -2.47
N TRP A 59 -3.11 1.94 -2.60
CA TRP A 59 -4.16 2.86 -2.17
C TRP A 59 -4.15 3.11 -0.66
N LEU A 60 -4.07 2.04 0.16
CA LEU A 60 -4.07 2.17 1.61
C LEU A 60 -2.77 2.79 2.13
N TRP A 61 -1.64 2.55 1.48
CA TRP A 61 -0.40 3.28 1.79
C TRP A 61 -0.54 4.77 1.55
N MET A 62 -1.05 5.14 0.38
CA MET A 62 -1.24 6.53 0.03
C MET A 62 -2.14 7.25 1.03
N VAL A 63 -3.23 6.60 1.45
CA VAL A 63 -4.14 7.17 2.47
C VAL A 63 -3.47 7.24 3.84
N ALA A 64 -2.71 6.21 4.23
CA ALA A 64 -1.99 6.24 5.50
C ALA A 64 -1.00 7.40 5.57
N ASP A 65 -0.23 7.61 4.52
CA ASP A 65 0.71 8.72 4.41
C ASP A 65 0.02 10.07 4.50
N MET A 66 -1.10 10.23 3.79
CA MET A 66 -1.89 11.47 3.81
C MET A 66 -2.42 11.87 5.16
N CYS A 67 -2.89 10.85 5.89
CA CYS A 67 -3.55 11.04 7.17
C CYS A 67 -2.56 10.97 8.34
N GLY A 68 -1.28 10.67 8.06
CA GLY A 68 -0.25 10.50 9.09
C GLY A 68 -0.46 9.24 9.94
N TYR A 69 -1.11 8.19 9.39
CA TYR A 69 -1.30 6.95 10.12
C TYR A 69 -0.01 6.15 10.23
N ALA A 70 0.34 5.76 11.43
CA ALA A 70 1.52 4.97 11.74
C ALA A 70 1.21 3.45 11.70
N SER A 71 -0.01 3.06 12.05
CA SER A 71 -0.39 1.65 12.07
C SER A 71 -0.57 1.08 10.65
N PRO A 72 -0.02 -0.10 10.37
CA PRO A 72 -0.26 -0.81 9.12
C PRO A 72 -1.64 -1.49 9.05
N PHE A 73 -2.36 -1.58 10.16
CA PHE A 73 -3.59 -2.35 10.25
C PHE A 73 -4.81 -1.56 9.79
N TRP A 74 -5.65 -2.25 9.01
CA TRP A 74 -6.90 -1.74 8.49
C TRP A 74 -8.02 -2.73 8.77
N MET A 75 -9.17 -2.23 9.23
CA MET A 75 -10.29 -3.06 9.63
C MET A 75 -11.63 -2.40 9.31
N THR A 76 -12.66 -3.22 9.18
CA THR A 76 -14.04 -2.73 9.07
C THR A 76 -14.55 -2.29 10.44
N TYR A 77 -15.60 -1.48 10.45
CA TYR A 77 -16.28 -1.08 11.70
C TYR A 77 -16.68 -2.28 12.56
N ASN A 78 -17.26 -3.32 11.93
CA ASN A 78 -17.68 -4.52 12.64
C ASN A 78 -16.51 -5.32 13.22
N GLN A 79 -15.36 -5.32 12.54
CA GLN A 79 -14.14 -5.95 13.06
C GLN A 79 -13.61 -5.18 14.28
N ALA A 80 -13.59 -3.85 14.25
CA ALA A 80 -13.22 -3.05 15.42
C ALA A 80 -14.13 -3.37 16.60
N LYS A 81 -15.45 -3.37 16.37
CA LYS A 81 -16.44 -3.70 17.40
C LYS A 81 -16.28 -5.13 17.97
N SER A 82 -15.97 -6.12 17.13
CA SER A 82 -15.74 -7.50 17.59
C SER A 82 -14.47 -7.65 18.43
N LEU A 83 -13.53 -6.72 18.31
CA LEU A 83 -12.34 -6.61 19.16
C LEU A 83 -12.60 -5.82 20.47
N GLY A 84 -13.83 -5.41 20.72
CA GLY A 84 -14.17 -4.57 21.86
C GLY A 84 -13.76 -3.10 21.72
N ALA A 85 -13.38 -2.69 20.52
CA ALA A 85 -12.88 -1.37 20.19
C ALA A 85 -13.92 -0.53 19.45
N GLN A 86 -13.72 0.79 19.41
CA GLN A 86 -14.65 1.75 18.82
C GLN A 86 -13.94 2.71 17.87
N VAL A 87 -14.46 2.87 16.65
CA VAL A 87 -14.02 3.93 15.74
C VAL A 87 -14.37 5.28 16.34
N ARG A 88 -13.40 6.20 16.40
CA ARG A 88 -13.61 7.54 16.95
C ARG A 88 -14.71 8.30 16.20
N LYS A 89 -15.46 9.10 16.93
CA LYS A 89 -16.52 9.92 16.34
C LYS A 89 -15.94 10.94 15.34
N GLY A 90 -16.52 10.99 14.13
CA GLY A 90 -16.09 11.91 13.07
C GLY A 90 -15.06 11.35 12.11
N GLU A 91 -14.50 10.18 12.39
CA GLU A 91 -13.54 9.54 11.48
C GLU A 91 -14.19 9.12 10.16
N LYS A 92 -13.43 9.26 9.08
CA LYS A 92 -13.87 8.90 7.72
C LYS A 92 -13.25 7.56 7.31
N SER A 93 -14.10 6.67 6.81
CA SER A 93 -13.64 5.40 6.27
C SER A 93 -12.94 5.57 4.92
N THR A 94 -11.96 4.72 4.69
CA THR A 94 -11.34 4.51 3.37
C THR A 94 -11.98 3.30 2.70
N ILE A 95 -12.07 3.29 1.38
CA ILE A 95 -12.58 2.12 0.64
C ILE A 95 -11.47 1.13 0.37
N ALA A 96 -11.72 -0.16 0.68
CA ALA A 96 -10.91 -1.26 0.18
C ALA A 96 -11.70 -2.01 -0.91
N ILE A 97 -10.98 -2.50 -1.91
CA ILE A 97 -11.57 -3.18 -3.07
C ILE A 97 -11.41 -4.68 -2.88
N PHE A 98 -12.50 -5.40 -3.13
CA PHE A 98 -12.51 -6.86 -3.18
C PHE A 98 -12.91 -7.30 -4.57
N TYR A 99 -12.01 -8.05 -5.21
CA TYR A 99 -12.24 -8.65 -6.51
C TYR A 99 -12.38 -10.15 -6.37
N LYS A 100 -13.50 -10.68 -6.85
CA LYS A 100 -13.74 -12.13 -6.88
C LYS A 100 -14.26 -12.52 -8.27
N SER A 101 -13.65 -13.50 -8.86
CA SER A 101 -14.21 -14.24 -9.98
C SER A 101 -14.95 -15.46 -9.42
N TYR A 102 -16.12 -15.75 -9.95
CA TYR A 102 -16.88 -16.96 -9.70
C TYR A 102 -17.54 -17.46 -10.99
N THR A 103 -17.66 -18.74 -11.09
CA THR A 103 -18.36 -19.38 -12.20
C THR A 103 -19.84 -19.50 -11.85
N LYS A 104 -20.71 -19.12 -12.75
CA LYS A 104 -22.14 -19.32 -12.64
C LYS A 104 -22.60 -20.18 -13.81
N GLU A 105 -23.27 -21.30 -13.52
CA GLU A 105 -23.98 -22.06 -14.52
C GLU A 105 -25.14 -21.20 -15.08
N VAL A 106 -25.17 -21.02 -16.38
CA VAL A 106 -26.23 -20.33 -17.09
C VAL A 106 -26.82 -21.31 -18.10
N GLU A 107 -28.11 -21.53 -18.05
CA GLU A 107 -28.83 -22.29 -19.05
C GLU A 107 -29.05 -21.42 -20.31
N ALA A 108 -28.61 -21.91 -21.46
CA ALA A 108 -28.85 -21.26 -22.74
C ALA A 108 -30.34 -21.30 -23.04
N PRO A 109 -31.02 -20.16 -23.32
CA PRO A 109 -32.47 -20.11 -23.48
C PRO A 109 -32.98 -20.91 -24.69
N ASP A 110 -32.13 -21.19 -25.68
CA ASP A 110 -32.54 -21.86 -26.93
C ASP A 110 -32.22 -23.36 -26.96
N THR A 111 -31.25 -23.84 -26.20
CA THR A 111 -30.78 -25.25 -26.29
C THR A 111 -30.89 -26.02 -24.97
N GLY A 112 -31.18 -25.37 -23.86
CA GLY A 112 -31.19 -25.99 -22.53
C GLY A 112 -29.79 -26.48 -22.04
N GLU A 113 -28.74 -26.20 -22.80
CA GLU A 113 -27.39 -26.56 -22.42
C GLU A 113 -26.87 -25.65 -21.28
N LYS A 114 -26.30 -26.26 -20.26
CA LYS A 114 -25.66 -25.57 -19.16
C LYS A 114 -24.24 -25.18 -19.56
N THR A 115 -23.98 -23.89 -19.63
CA THR A 115 -22.65 -23.34 -19.88
C THR A 115 -22.14 -22.61 -18.65
N ASP A 116 -20.87 -22.80 -18.34
CA ASP A 116 -20.18 -22.12 -17.27
C ASP A 116 -19.75 -20.71 -17.68
N GLU A 117 -20.42 -19.69 -17.15
CA GLU A 117 -20.07 -18.30 -17.37
C GLU A 117 -19.19 -17.76 -16.23
N ALA A 118 -17.96 -17.36 -16.54
CA ALA A 118 -17.08 -16.71 -15.58
C ALA A 118 -17.53 -15.26 -15.30
N ARG A 119 -18.03 -15.02 -14.11
CA ARG A 119 -18.46 -13.68 -13.67
C ARG A 119 -17.44 -13.08 -12.70
N ARG A 120 -17.23 -11.77 -12.87
CA ARG A 120 -16.31 -10.98 -12.05
C ARG A 120 -17.10 -9.96 -11.25
N VAL A 121 -16.87 -9.91 -9.95
CA VAL A 121 -17.50 -8.92 -9.07
C VAL A 121 -16.43 -8.09 -8.40
N LEU A 122 -16.53 -6.78 -8.59
CA LEU A 122 -15.76 -5.78 -7.85
C LEU A 122 -16.66 -5.22 -6.76
N LYS A 123 -16.31 -5.46 -5.51
CA LYS A 123 -17.00 -4.86 -4.36
C LYS A 123 -16.06 -3.92 -3.64
N ALA A 124 -16.59 -2.79 -3.17
CA ALA A 124 -15.91 -1.92 -2.24
C ALA A 124 -16.53 -2.07 -0.86
N TYR A 125 -15.70 -1.99 0.16
CA TYR A 125 -16.14 -1.99 1.54
C TYR A 125 -15.35 -0.97 2.35
N PRO A 126 -16.00 -0.31 3.34
CA PRO A 126 -15.36 0.69 4.16
C PRO A 126 -14.41 0.04 5.17
N VAL A 127 -13.21 0.60 5.29
CA VAL A 127 -12.22 0.23 6.29
C VAL A 127 -11.71 1.47 7.00
N PHE A 128 -11.25 1.29 8.22
CA PHE A 128 -10.60 2.29 9.06
C PHE A 128 -9.20 1.83 9.40
N ASN A 129 -8.25 2.76 9.47
CA ASN A 129 -6.93 2.46 10.02
C ASN A 129 -7.04 2.24 11.53
N ALA A 130 -6.15 1.43 12.10
CA ALA A 130 -6.13 1.20 13.55
C ALA A 130 -5.96 2.52 14.34
N ASP A 131 -5.23 3.48 13.79
CA ASP A 131 -5.06 4.81 14.41
C ASP A 131 -6.35 5.64 14.49
N GLN A 132 -7.42 5.23 13.81
CA GLN A 132 -8.76 5.81 13.91
C GLN A 132 -9.67 5.12 14.95
N VAL A 133 -9.13 4.10 15.63
CA VAL A 133 -9.91 3.20 16.50
C VAL A 133 -9.36 3.24 17.91
N GLU A 134 -10.23 3.41 18.89
CA GLU A 134 -9.91 3.41 20.32
C GLU A 134 -10.18 2.04 20.94
N GLY A 135 -9.36 1.67 21.94
CA GLY A 135 -9.52 0.43 22.68
C GLY A 135 -9.01 -0.82 21.99
N LEU A 136 -8.20 -0.67 20.94
CA LEU A 136 -7.56 -1.80 20.29
C LEU A 136 -6.45 -2.39 21.17
N PRO A 137 -6.23 -3.72 21.10
CA PRO A 137 -5.06 -4.37 21.70
C PRO A 137 -3.75 -3.79 21.15
N GLU A 138 -2.69 -3.84 21.97
CA GLU A 138 -1.36 -3.26 21.68
C GLU A 138 -0.76 -3.73 20.34
N ARG A 139 -1.04 -4.96 19.92
CA ARG A 139 -0.57 -5.52 18.63
C ARG A 139 -0.97 -4.71 17.39
N PHE A 140 -1.99 -3.85 17.50
CA PHE A 140 -2.45 -3.00 16.40
C PHE A 140 -1.75 -1.64 16.37
N HIS A 141 -1.02 -1.30 17.42
CA HIS A 141 -0.20 -0.11 17.47
C HIS A 141 1.22 -0.46 17.02
N PRO A 142 1.86 0.36 16.19
CA PRO A 142 3.26 0.14 15.88
C PRO A 142 4.01 0.20 17.23
N ALA A 143 4.86 -0.79 17.47
CA ALA A 143 5.80 -0.66 18.56
C ALA A 143 6.47 0.71 18.41
N ALA A 144 6.38 1.51 19.46
CA ALA A 144 7.02 2.83 19.51
C ALA A 144 8.41 2.68 18.89
N THR A 145 8.65 3.43 17.85
CA THR A 145 9.85 3.54 17.05
C THR A 145 10.97 2.62 17.57
N LEU A 146 11.18 1.48 16.91
CA LEU A 146 12.48 0.86 17.05
C LEU A 146 13.44 1.97 16.62
N GLU A 147 14.12 2.59 17.58
CA GLU A 147 15.31 3.34 17.27
C GLU A 147 16.13 2.39 16.42
N LEU A 148 16.22 2.72 15.13
CA LEU A 148 17.11 2.03 14.24
C LEU A 148 18.52 2.35 14.75
N VAL A 149 18.94 1.61 15.76
CA VAL A 149 20.34 1.51 16.11
C VAL A 149 20.99 0.89 14.89
N GLN A 150 21.53 1.74 14.03
CA GLN A 150 22.33 1.27 12.91
C GLN A 150 23.56 0.63 13.52
N PRO A 151 23.77 -0.68 13.37
CA PRO A 151 25.00 -1.29 13.84
C PRO A 151 26.12 -0.75 12.95
N GLU A 152 27.04 0.03 13.53
CA GLU A 152 28.17 0.63 12.83
C GLU A 152 28.98 -0.39 12.00
N GLY A 153 29.07 -1.64 12.45
CA GLY A 153 29.78 -2.70 11.73
C GLY A 153 29.11 -3.20 10.45
N ARG A 154 27.80 -3.03 10.30
CA ARG A 154 27.06 -3.51 9.12
C ARG A 154 27.34 -2.64 7.90
N GLU A 155 27.54 -1.35 8.08
CA GLU A 155 27.88 -0.41 7.01
C GLU A 155 29.22 -0.76 6.38
N ALA A 156 30.25 -1.06 7.20
CA ALA A 156 31.58 -1.42 6.70
C ALA A 156 31.57 -2.71 5.87
N GLU A 157 30.77 -3.70 6.24
CA GLU A 157 30.64 -4.95 5.48
C GLU A 157 29.92 -4.71 4.14
N LEU A 158 28.86 -3.90 4.13
CA LEU A 158 28.14 -3.56 2.91
C LEU A 158 28.97 -2.68 1.99
N ASP A 159 29.69 -1.71 2.52
CA ASP A 159 30.63 -0.89 1.74
C ASP A 159 31.73 -1.74 1.10
N ALA A 160 32.31 -2.68 1.85
CA ALA A 160 33.31 -3.59 1.32
C ALA A 160 32.72 -4.51 0.22
N PHE A 161 31.50 -4.98 0.40
CA PHE A 161 30.80 -5.80 -0.60
C PHE A 161 30.58 -5.03 -1.89
N PHE A 162 29.99 -3.83 -1.82
CA PHE A 162 29.72 -3.04 -3.02
C PHE A 162 31.00 -2.47 -3.67
N ALA A 163 32.03 -2.15 -2.89
CA ALA A 163 33.32 -1.73 -3.42
C ALA A 163 34.07 -2.84 -4.20
N ALA A 164 33.76 -4.11 -3.89
CA ALA A 164 34.30 -5.25 -4.62
C ALA A 164 33.63 -5.46 -6.00
N ILE A 165 32.50 -4.86 -6.25
CA ILE A 165 31.78 -4.95 -7.51
C ILE A 165 32.34 -3.90 -8.49
N PRO A 166 32.82 -4.28 -9.67
CA PRO A 166 33.37 -3.35 -10.65
C PRO A 166 32.24 -2.56 -11.34
N VAL A 167 31.64 -1.61 -10.63
CA VAL A 167 30.60 -0.74 -11.15
C VAL A 167 31.05 0.71 -11.19
N ASN A 168 30.76 1.39 -12.30
CA ASN A 168 30.97 2.84 -12.39
C ASN A 168 29.86 3.57 -11.67
N LEU A 169 30.05 3.83 -10.36
CA LEU A 169 29.07 4.47 -9.51
C LEU A 169 29.31 5.97 -9.42
N ARG A 170 28.28 6.77 -9.69
CA ARG A 170 28.32 8.22 -9.57
C ARG A 170 27.20 8.73 -8.65
N HIS A 171 27.56 9.58 -7.71
CA HIS A 171 26.59 10.26 -6.83
C HIS A 171 26.24 11.63 -7.37
N GLN A 172 25.03 11.78 -7.92
CA GLN A 172 24.55 13.04 -8.49
C GLN A 172 23.03 13.11 -8.55
N GLY A 173 22.44 14.30 -8.33
CA GLY A 173 21.01 14.54 -8.49
C GLY A 173 20.17 13.91 -7.37
N CYS A 174 18.90 13.62 -7.68
CA CYS A 174 17.92 13.08 -6.74
C CYS A 174 17.26 11.78 -7.24
N GLU A 175 17.76 11.19 -8.31
CA GLU A 175 17.22 9.97 -8.92
C GLU A 175 18.31 8.89 -9.02
N ALA A 176 17.89 7.62 -8.82
CA ALA A 176 18.75 6.47 -9.03
C ALA A 176 18.38 5.82 -10.37
N TYR A 177 19.37 5.63 -11.24
CA TYR A 177 19.19 4.98 -12.53
C TYR A 177 20.49 4.39 -13.07
N TYR A 178 20.34 3.39 -13.93
CA TYR A 178 21.45 2.83 -14.72
C TYR A 178 21.45 3.41 -16.14
N GLU A 179 22.59 3.83 -16.60
CA GLU A 179 22.82 4.35 -17.95
C GLU A 179 23.59 3.31 -18.79
N PRO A 180 22.88 2.55 -19.66
CA PRO A 180 23.53 1.45 -20.42
C PRO A 180 24.63 1.91 -21.36
N THR A 181 24.50 3.11 -21.95
CA THR A 181 25.48 3.65 -22.91
C THR A 181 26.81 3.97 -22.26
N ALA A 182 26.80 4.41 -21.01
CA ALA A 182 27.99 4.76 -20.23
C ALA A 182 28.41 3.65 -19.26
N ASP A 183 27.67 2.55 -19.20
CA ASP A 183 27.80 1.48 -18.20
C ASP A 183 28.01 2.04 -16.78
N ARG A 184 27.06 2.87 -16.37
CA ARG A 184 27.18 3.65 -15.14
C ARG A 184 25.89 3.65 -14.33
N VAL A 185 26.03 3.45 -13.03
CA VAL A 185 24.95 3.65 -12.07
C VAL A 185 25.04 5.06 -11.49
N THR A 186 24.00 5.85 -11.62
CA THR A 186 23.86 7.14 -10.95
C THR A 186 22.97 6.99 -9.75
N MET A 187 23.43 7.44 -8.60
CA MET A 187 22.72 7.39 -7.32
C MET A 187 22.64 8.77 -6.71
N PRO A 188 21.58 9.09 -5.97
CA PRO A 188 21.57 10.26 -5.11
C PRO A 188 22.70 10.20 -4.06
N PRO A 189 23.20 11.34 -3.58
CA PRO A 189 24.09 11.38 -2.44
C PRO A 189 23.48 10.66 -1.22
N THR A 190 24.32 9.96 -0.43
CA THR A 190 23.88 9.21 0.76
C THR A 190 23.10 10.07 1.77
N SER A 191 23.39 11.37 1.84
CA SER A 191 22.69 12.33 2.68
C SER A 191 21.21 12.55 2.34
N LEU A 192 20.77 12.15 1.13
CA LEU A 192 19.37 12.22 0.72
C LEU A 192 18.56 10.97 1.10
N PHE A 193 19.23 9.90 1.53
CA PHE A 193 18.56 8.71 2.04
C PHE A 193 18.24 8.84 3.53
N SER A 194 17.13 8.27 3.95
CA SER A 194 16.73 8.26 5.36
C SER A 194 17.52 7.26 6.21
N GLY A 195 18.38 6.44 5.59
CA GLY A 195 19.25 5.47 6.23
C GLY A 195 20.09 4.71 5.21
N PHE A 196 21.22 4.16 5.66
CA PHE A 196 22.13 3.38 4.79
C PHE A 196 21.48 2.11 4.24
N ASP A 197 20.59 1.45 4.98
CA ASP A 197 19.84 0.30 4.49
C ASP A 197 19.06 0.63 3.21
N HIS A 198 18.50 1.84 3.11
CA HIS A 198 17.79 2.29 1.93
C HIS A 198 18.74 2.61 0.76
N TYR A 199 19.90 3.16 1.07
CA TYR A 199 20.93 3.41 0.07
C TYR A 199 21.38 2.08 -0.56
N TYR A 200 21.78 1.09 0.26
CA TYR A 200 22.23 -0.19 -0.23
C TYR A 200 21.14 -1.00 -0.92
N ALA A 201 19.90 -0.94 -0.43
CA ALA A 201 18.75 -1.57 -1.10
C ALA A 201 18.41 -0.96 -2.46
N THR A 202 18.83 0.29 -2.71
CA THR A 202 18.66 0.95 -4.00
C THR A 202 19.83 0.63 -4.95
N LEU A 203 21.00 0.39 -4.38
CA LEU A 203 22.22 0.06 -5.13
C LEU A 203 22.26 -1.40 -5.59
N ALA A 204 21.61 -2.31 -4.84
CA ALA A 204 21.52 -3.76 -5.14
C ALA A 204 20.56 -4.05 -6.31
#